data_62a34025af49482757107e85bc464cc7
#
_entry.id   62a34025af49482757107e85bc464cc7
#
_cell.length_a   1.000
_cell.length_b   1.000
_cell.length_c   1.000
_cell.angle_alpha   90.00
_cell.angle_beta   90.00
_cell.angle_gamma   90.00
#
_symmetry.space_group_name_H-M   'P 1'
#
loop_
_entity.id
_entity.type
_entity.pdbx_description
1 polymer ?
#
loop_
_entity_poly.entity_id
_entity_poly.type
_entity_poly.pdbx_seq_one_letter_code
_entity_poly.pdbx_strand_id
1 'polypeptide(L)'
;MIYEVELSEQADNDLRGIFEYIAFELQSPENASGQLDRLEEQILSLDIMPERYRKYENEPWKSRGLRVLPVDNYVIFYIPDSNKKVVTILRVMYAGRDIENQLKFHTKQSETITSFSANM
;
A
#
# COMPACT_ATOMS: atom_id res chain seq x y z
N MET A 1 16.17 -3.58 13.12
CA MET A 1 15.10 -4.55 13.45
C MET A 1 14.20 -4.71 12.25
N ILE A 2 13.83 -5.93 11.93
CA ILE A 2 13.06 -6.24 10.72
C ILE A 2 11.59 -6.46 11.07
N TYR A 3 10.74 -5.79 10.32
CA TYR A 3 9.28 -5.94 10.43
C TYR A 3 8.80 -6.94 9.39
N GLU A 4 7.75 -7.66 9.72
CA GLU A 4 7.03 -8.47 8.73
C GLU A 4 6.08 -7.53 7.97
N VAL A 5 6.05 -7.66 6.64
CA VAL A 5 5.18 -6.84 5.79
C VAL A 5 4.00 -7.69 5.34
N GLU A 6 2.80 -7.18 5.57
CA GLU A 6 1.56 -7.87 5.22
C GLU A 6 0.68 -6.96 4.37
N LEU A 7 -0.05 -7.58 3.43
CA LEU A 7 -1.03 -6.87 2.61
C LEU A 7 -2.43 -7.12 3.13
N SER A 8 -3.21 -6.06 3.25
CA SER A 8 -4.64 -6.22 3.44
C SER A 8 -5.26 -6.78 2.16
N GLU A 9 -6.45 -7.35 2.27
CA GLU A 9 -7.18 -7.82 1.10
C GLU A 9 -7.43 -6.70 0.10
N GLN A 10 -7.78 -5.52 0.60
CA GLN A 10 -8.02 -4.36 -0.27
C GLN A 10 -6.76 -3.89 -0.98
N ALA A 11 -5.60 -3.91 -0.29
CA ALA A 11 -4.33 -3.55 -0.92
C ALA A 11 -3.96 -4.54 -2.03
N ASP A 12 -4.18 -5.82 -1.80
CA ASP A 12 -3.96 -6.84 -2.82
C ASP A 12 -4.84 -6.58 -4.04
N ASN A 13 -6.11 -6.28 -3.81
CA ASN A 13 -7.04 -5.94 -4.90
C ASN A 13 -6.63 -4.66 -5.60
N ASP A 14 -6.13 -3.67 -4.87
CA ASP A 14 -5.63 -2.43 -5.47
C ASP A 14 -4.49 -2.71 -6.44
N LEU A 15 -3.53 -3.54 -6.04
CA LEU A 15 -2.38 -3.87 -6.90
C LEU A 15 -2.82 -4.61 -8.16
N ARG A 16 -3.75 -5.53 -8.03
CA ARG A 16 -4.31 -6.23 -9.19
C ARG A 16 -5.03 -5.27 -10.13
N GLY A 17 -5.81 -4.36 -9.59
CA GLY A 17 -6.53 -3.36 -10.37
C GLY A 17 -5.60 -2.42 -11.11
N ILE A 18 -4.50 -2.01 -10.48
CA ILE A 18 -3.49 -1.18 -11.12
C ILE A 18 -2.86 -1.92 -12.30
N PHE A 19 -2.48 -3.17 -12.10
CA PHE A 19 -1.91 -3.98 -13.17
C PHE A 19 -2.88 -4.13 -14.34
N GLU A 20 -4.11 -4.52 -14.05
CA GLU A 20 -5.13 -4.73 -15.09
C GLU A 20 -5.42 -3.46 -15.88
N TYR A 21 -5.49 -2.33 -15.18
CA TYR A 21 -5.75 -1.05 -15.85
C TYR A 21 -4.64 -0.73 -16.85
N ILE A 22 -3.39 -0.84 -16.43
CA ILE A 22 -2.26 -0.50 -17.31
C ILE A 22 -2.11 -1.54 -18.44
N ALA A 23 -2.25 -2.81 -18.11
CA ALA A 23 -2.06 -3.88 -19.09
C ALA A 23 -3.15 -3.88 -20.16
N PHE A 24 -4.41 -3.71 -19.76
CA PHE A 24 -5.55 -3.91 -20.65
C PHE A 24 -6.18 -2.62 -21.13
N GLU A 25 -6.43 -1.66 -20.23
CA GLU A 25 -7.02 -0.37 -20.63
C GLU A 25 -6.02 0.51 -21.38
N LEU A 26 -4.79 0.56 -20.91
CA LEU A 26 -3.73 1.31 -21.59
C LEU A 26 -2.95 0.45 -22.58
N GLN A 27 -3.30 -0.83 -22.70
CA GLN A 27 -2.70 -1.77 -23.66
C GLN A 27 -1.17 -1.81 -23.54
N SER A 28 -0.66 -1.83 -22.31
CA SER A 28 0.78 -1.80 -22.08
C SER A 28 1.20 -2.80 -21.01
N PRO A 29 1.21 -4.12 -21.33
CA PRO A 29 1.56 -5.13 -20.33
C PRO A 29 2.97 -4.97 -19.77
N GLU A 30 3.91 -4.49 -20.55
CA GLU A 30 5.27 -4.28 -20.10
C GLU A 30 5.35 -3.18 -19.06
N ASN A 31 4.63 -2.07 -19.28
CA ASN A 31 4.56 -1.00 -18.31
C ASN A 31 3.82 -1.44 -17.05
N ALA A 32 2.81 -2.28 -17.20
CA ALA A 32 2.08 -2.83 -16.05
C ALA A 32 3.02 -3.63 -15.15
N SER A 33 3.84 -4.51 -15.74
CA SER A 33 4.80 -5.32 -14.98
C SER A 33 5.83 -4.43 -14.29
N GLY A 34 6.38 -3.45 -14.99
CA GLY A 34 7.35 -2.54 -14.42
C GLY A 34 6.79 -1.71 -13.28
N GLN A 35 5.55 -1.22 -13.42
CA GLN A 35 4.91 -0.45 -12.38
C GLN A 35 4.67 -1.32 -11.14
N LEU A 36 4.19 -2.54 -11.35
CA LEU A 36 3.94 -3.45 -10.23
C LEU A 36 5.25 -3.78 -9.50
N ASP A 37 6.32 -4.04 -10.25
CA ASP A 37 7.63 -4.33 -9.66
C ASP A 37 8.12 -3.19 -8.77
N ARG A 38 7.97 -1.95 -9.20
CA ARG A 38 8.39 -0.80 -8.42
C ARG A 38 7.54 -0.65 -7.15
N LEU A 39 6.23 -0.88 -7.24
CA LEU A 39 5.36 -0.85 -6.07
C LEU A 39 5.74 -1.94 -5.07
N GLU A 40 5.95 -3.16 -5.55
CA GLU A 40 6.33 -4.28 -4.68
C GLU A 40 7.68 -4.06 -4.02
N GLU A 41 8.64 -3.53 -4.75
CA GLU A 41 9.97 -3.22 -4.20
C GLU A 41 9.85 -2.22 -3.05
N GLN A 42 9.06 -1.18 -3.22
CA GLN A 42 8.87 -0.18 -2.18
C GLN A 42 8.09 -0.72 -0.99
N ILE A 43 7.09 -1.56 -1.23
CA ILE A 43 6.35 -2.25 -0.15
C ILE A 43 7.31 -3.08 0.69
N LEU A 44 8.14 -3.89 0.04
CA LEU A 44 9.10 -4.75 0.73
C LEU A 44 10.13 -3.94 1.52
N SER A 45 10.48 -2.75 1.05
CA SER A 45 11.46 -1.89 1.73
C SER A 45 10.96 -1.41 3.10
N LEU A 46 9.66 -1.54 3.38
CA LEU A 46 9.09 -1.12 4.66
C LEU A 46 9.38 -2.10 5.79
N ASP A 47 10.09 -3.18 5.53
CA ASP A 47 10.55 -4.10 6.56
C ASP A 47 11.60 -3.48 7.47
N ILE A 48 12.25 -2.41 7.02
CA ILE A 48 13.27 -1.70 7.78
C ILE A 48 12.86 -0.26 7.97
N MET A 49 12.84 0.18 9.23
CA MET A 49 12.54 1.57 9.60
C MET A 49 11.25 2.10 8.93
N PRO A 50 10.12 1.41 9.11
CA PRO A 50 8.89 1.84 8.42
C PRO A 50 8.35 3.20 8.87
N GLU A 51 8.84 3.73 9.98
CA GLU A 51 8.45 5.06 10.46
C GLU A 51 9.15 6.21 9.74
N ARG A 52 10.02 5.93 8.77
CA ARG A 52 10.79 6.99 8.09
C ARG A 52 9.96 7.86 7.14
N TYR A 53 8.78 7.41 6.74
CA TYR A 53 7.90 8.20 5.87
C TYR A 53 6.88 8.98 6.69
N ARG A 54 6.25 9.98 6.09
CA ARG A 54 5.39 10.91 6.81
C ARG A 54 4.06 10.27 7.21
N LYS A 55 3.47 10.82 8.26
CA LYS A 55 2.15 10.40 8.73
C LYS A 55 1.06 11.02 7.88
N TYR A 56 -0.07 10.30 7.76
CA TYR A 56 -1.28 10.85 7.20
C TYR A 56 -1.91 11.78 8.24
N GLU A 57 -2.40 12.94 7.81
CA GLU A 57 -2.74 14.02 8.74
C GLU A 57 -4.21 14.05 9.16
N ASN A 58 -5.09 13.29 8.54
CA ASN A 58 -6.53 13.33 8.80
C ASN A 58 -7.02 12.16 9.62
N GLU A 59 -7.95 12.46 10.56
CA GLU A 59 -8.58 11.41 11.36
C GLU A 59 -9.64 10.68 10.55
N PRO A 60 -9.96 9.44 10.86
CA PRO A 60 -9.47 8.66 12.02
C PRO A 60 -8.11 8.00 11.82
N TRP A 61 -7.54 8.12 10.63
CA TRP A 61 -6.33 7.40 10.25
C TRP A 61 -5.08 7.93 10.94
N LYS A 62 -5.05 9.22 11.23
CA LYS A 62 -3.93 9.83 11.94
C LYS A 62 -3.70 9.15 13.27
N SER A 63 -4.75 8.97 14.07
CA SER A 63 -4.66 8.33 15.38
C SER A 63 -4.31 6.85 15.29
N ARG A 64 -4.55 6.24 14.15
CA ARG A 64 -4.23 4.84 13.92
C ARG A 64 -2.80 4.63 13.45
N GLY A 65 -2.08 5.71 13.19
CA GLY A 65 -0.69 5.64 12.77
C GLY A 65 -0.47 5.42 11.28
N LEU A 66 -1.45 5.76 10.46
CA LEU A 66 -1.32 5.62 9.01
C LEU A 66 -0.19 6.49 8.47
N ARG A 67 0.63 5.92 7.60
CA ARG A 67 1.73 6.61 6.93
C ARG A 67 1.57 6.51 5.42
N VAL A 68 2.27 7.39 4.72
CA VAL A 68 2.16 7.52 3.26
C VAL A 68 3.51 7.39 2.61
N LEU A 69 3.57 6.57 1.56
CA LEU A 69 4.77 6.40 0.75
C LEU A 69 4.40 6.58 -0.72
N PRO A 70 4.74 7.74 -1.30
CA PRO A 70 4.52 7.95 -2.75
C PRO A 70 5.49 7.10 -3.57
N VAL A 71 4.96 6.50 -4.63
CA VAL A 71 5.75 5.73 -5.61
C VAL A 71 5.22 6.06 -7.00
N ASP A 72 6.00 6.76 -7.79
CA ASP A 72 5.56 7.23 -9.11
C ASP A 72 4.25 8.03 -8.97
N ASN A 73 3.20 7.64 -9.67
CA ASN A 73 1.90 8.30 -9.60
C ASN A 73 0.95 7.65 -8.60
N TYR A 74 1.47 6.79 -7.74
CA TYR A 74 0.67 6.06 -6.75
C TYR A 74 1.12 6.38 -5.34
N VAL A 75 0.26 6.06 -4.38
CA VAL A 75 0.56 6.25 -2.97
C VAL A 75 0.25 4.95 -2.23
N ILE A 76 1.21 4.50 -1.43
CA ILE A 76 1.06 3.35 -0.56
C ILE A 76 0.68 3.86 0.83
N PHE A 77 -0.45 3.39 1.34
CA PHE A 77 -0.92 3.71 2.70
C PHE A 77 -0.67 2.51 3.59
N TYR A 78 0.04 2.71 4.71
CA TYR A 78 0.43 1.61 5.57
C TYR A 78 0.46 2.02 7.03
N ILE A 79 0.34 1.02 7.92
CA ILE A 79 0.38 1.22 9.35
C ILE A 79 1.47 0.31 9.93
N PRO A 80 2.56 0.87 10.48
CA PRO A 80 3.54 0.07 11.21
C PRO A 80 3.09 -0.16 12.64
N ASP A 81 3.25 -1.38 13.13
CA ASP A 81 2.97 -1.74 14.52
C ASP A 81 4.29 -2.16 15.16
N SER A 82 4.84 -1.28 15.98
CA SER A 82 6.15 -1.53 16.61
C SER A 82 6.08 -2.61 17.69
N ASN A 83 4.92 -2.85 18.27
CA ASN A 83 4.78 -3.88 19.28
C ASN A 83 4.79 -5.28 18.66
N LYS A 84 4.10 -5.45 17.56
CA LYS A 84 4.03 -6.73 16.84
C LYS A 84 5.14 -6.89 15.81
N LYS A 85 5.85 -5.82 15.49
CA LYS A 85 6.84 -5.79 14.41
C LYS A 85 6.24 -6.19 13.07
N VAL A 86 5.08 -5.62 12.78
CA VAL A 86 4.34 -5.87 11.54
C VAL A 86 4.01 -4.55 10.87
N VAL A 87 4.17 -4.49 9.57
CA VAL A 87 3.70 -3.37 8.74
C VAL A 87 2.54 -3.88 7.91
N THR A 88 1.38 -3.27 8.07
CA THR A 88 0.20 -3.61 7.28
C THR A 88 0.02 -2.61 6.16
N ILE A 89 0.07 -3.09 4.93
CA ILE A 89 -0.23 -2.25 3.76
C ILE A 89 -1.74 -2.21 3.63
N LEU A 90 -2.31 -1.03 3.86
CA LEU A 90 -3.75 -0.87 3.94
C LEU A 90 -4.39 -0.65 2.57
N ARG A 91 -3.82 0.25 1.78
CA ARG A 91 -4.31 0.58 0.44
C ARG A 91 -3.16 1.01 -0.46
N VAL A 92 -3.36 0.87 -1.77
CA VAL A 92 -2.49 1.45 -2.81
C VAL A 92 -3.39 2.17 -3.80
N MET A 93 -3.19 3.46 -3.99
CA MET A 93 -4.10 4.28 -4.81
C MET A 93 -3.34 5.19 -5.75
N TYR A 94 -3.98 5.50 -6.88
CA TYR A 94 -3.50 6.56 -7.77
C TYR A 94 -3.57 7.90 -7.05
N ALA A 95 -2.50 8.69 -7.12
CA ALA A 95 -2.38 9.94 -6.37
C ALA A 95 -3.41 11.01 -6.79
N GLY A 96 -3.93 10.92 -8.01
CA GLY A 96 -4.96 11.85 -8.49
C GLY A 96 -6.38 11.50 -8.05
N ARG A 97 -6.54 10.41 -7.31
CA ARG A 97 -7.84 9.95 -6.84
C ARG A 97 -8.30 10.75 -5.62
N ASP A 98 -9.61 10.73 -5.34
CA ASP A 98 -10.13 11.31 -4.10
C ASP A 98 -9.79 10.42 -2.92
N ILE A 99 -8.56 10.55 -2.45
CA ILE A 99 -7.98 9.68 -1.43
C ILE A 99 -8.75 9.74 -0.12
N GLU A 100 -9.13 10.95 0.31
CA GLU A 100 -9.80 11.10 1.59
C GLU A 100 -11.11 10.33 1.64
N ASN A 101 -11.93 10.45 0.59
CA ASN A 101 -13.18 9.71 0.52
C ASN A 101 -12.96 8.20 0.38
N GLN A 102 -11.94 7.79 -0.38
CA GLN A 102 -11.62 6.37 -0.51
C GLN A 102 -11.21 5.77 0.82
N LEU A 103 -10.40 6.47 1.59
CA LEU A 103 -10.00 6.00 2.92
C LEU A 103 -11.20 5.98 3.89
N LYS A 104 -12.02 7.02 3.85
CA LYS A 104 -13.13 7.18 4.80
C LYS A 104 -14.26 6.19 4.55
N PHE A 105 -14.66 6.00 3.31
CA PHE A 105 -15.87 5.25 2.96
C PHE A 105 -15.61 3.89 2.33
N HIS A 106 -14.41 3.65 1.80
CA HIS A 106 -14.12 2.46 1.01
C HIS A 106 -12.91 1.68 1.52
N THR A 107 -12.51 1.93 2.77
CA THR A 107 -11.37 1.22 3.36
C THR A 107 -11.79 0.56 4.66
N LYS A 108 -11.59 -0.74 4.76
CA LYS A 108 -11.88 -1.51 5.96
C LYS A 108 -10.82 -1.25 7.01
N GLN A 109 -11.24 -1.08 8.25
CA GLN A 109 -10.34 -0.82 9.37
C GLN A 109 -9.80 -2.09 10.00
N SER A 110 -10.51 -3.19 9.80
CA SER A 110 -10.12 -4.50 10.30
C SER A 110 -10.43 -5.51 9.21
N GLU A 111 -9.46 -6.30 8.81
CA GLU A 111 -9.66 -7.23 7.74
C GLU A 111 -8.65 -8.37 7.73
N THR A 112 -8.95 -9.36 6.88
CA THR A 112 -8.06 -10.48 6.64
C THR A 112 -6.78 -9.99 5.99
N ILE A 113 -5.66 -10.49 6.48
CA ILE A 113 -4.34 -10.05 6.04
C ILE A 113 -3.63 -11.22 5.36
N THR A 114 -2.98 -10.91 4.25
CA THR A 114 -2.15 -11.86 3.51
C THR A 114 -0.69 -11.47 3.68
N SER A 115 0.13 -12.41 4.11
CA SER A 115 1.56 -12.18 4.21
C SER A 115 2.15 -11.88 2.84
N PHE A 116 2.99 -10.87 2.77
CA PHE A 116 3.67 -10.46 1.56
C PHE A 116 5.14 -10.82 1.65
N SER A 117 5.65 -11.53 0.64
CA SER A 117 7.01 -12.04 0.65
C SER A 117 7.68 -11.78 -0.69
N ALA A 118 8.99 -11.51 -0.64
CA ALA A 118 9.80 -11.35 -1.84
C ALA A 118 9.87 -12.62 -2.68
N ASN A 119 9.52 -13.76 -2.12
CA ASN A 119 9.60 -15.06 -2.80
C ASN A 119 8.29 -15.45 -3.48
N MET A 120 7.36 -14.57 -3.55
CA MET A 120 6.07 -14.85 -4.19
C MET A 120 6.19 -14.87 -5.71
#